data_cdea287d45a33b234d5fd83fc1ead477
#
_entry.id   cdea287d45a33b234d5fd83fc1ead477
#
_cell.length_a   1.000
_cell.length_b   1.000
_cell.length_c   1.000
_cell.angle_alpha   90.00
_cell.angle_beta   90.00
_cell.angle_gamma   90.00
#
_symmetry.space_group_name_H-M   'P 1'
#
loop_
_entity.id
_entity.type
_entity.pdbx_description
1 polymer ?
#
loop_
_entity_poly.entity_id
_entity_poly.type
_entity_poly.pdbx_seq_one_letter_code
_entity_poly.pdbx_strand_id
1 'polypeptide(L)'
;MPAQVPVLRVALPVPLPRLFDYLPPTGCDAGTVAVGQRLRVPFGSREVCGIVIGHGHAEPGVELRQALALPDPDPLLEGELLASLQWLAGYLHAPLGEVLATALPAALRRGEPAADTAAYGWVLTEAGRTALPAMRSGKPKALATLLIHVRAEDWLDDEMPGWRASLR
;
A
#
# COMPACT_ATOMS: atom_id res chain seq x y z
N MET A 1 13.93 -36.09 15.34
CA MET A 1 13.42 -35.43 14.14
C MET A 1 14.00 -34.02 14.12
N PRO A 2 14.75 -33.61 13.10
CA PRO A 2 15.16 -32.21 13.01
C PRO A 2 13.89 -31.34 12.97
N ALA A 3 13.86 -30.30 13.80
CA ALA A 3 12.74 -29.37 13.81
C ALA A 3 12.65 -28.70 12.42
N GLN A 4 11.52 -28.85 11.74
CA GLN A 4 11.27 -28.18 10.48
C GLN A 4 11.07 -26.71 10.76
N VAL A 5 11.90 -25.85 10.17
CA VAL A 5 11.83 -24.40 10.36
C VAL A 5 10.70 -23.85 9.50
N PRO A 6 9.69 -23.19 10.08
CA PRO A 6 8.61 -22.58 9.31
C PRO A 6 9.13 -21.40 8.47
N VAL A 7 8.67 -21.32 7.23
CA VAL A 7 9.07 -20.28 6.28
C VAL A 7 7.88 -19.66 5.59
N LEU A 8 8.05 -18.43 5.11
CA LEU A 8 7.13 -17.72 4.24
C LEU A 8 7.54 -17.95 2.78
N ARG A 9 6.60 -18.40 1.96
CA ARG A 9 6.78 -18.52 0.51
C ARG A 9 6.40 -17.22 -0.17
N VAL A 10 7.36 -16.59 -0.81
CA VAL A 10 7.25 -15.20 -1.28
C VAL A 10 7.44 -15.13 -2.79
N ALA A 11 6.51 -14.47 -3.48
CA ALA A 11 6.66 -14.09 -4.87
C ALA A 11 7.38 -12.75 -4.95
N LEU A 12 8.55 -12.73 -5.58
CA LEU A 12 9.37 -11.52 -5.76
C LEU A 12 9.22 -10.96 -7.17
N PRO A 13 9.29 -9.62 -7.36
CA PRO A 13 9.27 -8.96 -8.67
C PRO A 13 10.61 -9.17 -9.40
N VAL A 14 10.87 -10.40 -9.78
CA VAL A 14 12.05 -10.83 -10.52
C VAL A 14 11.62 -11.78 -11.64
N PRO A 15 12.35 -11.86 -12.75
CA PRO A 15 11.99 -12.69 -13.91
C PRO A 15 12.29 -14.18 -13.68
N LEU A 16 11.88 -14.70 -12.53
CA LEU A 16 12.07 -16.09 -12.14
C LEU A 16 10.73 -16.73 -11.79
N PRO A 17 10.34 -17.83 -12.44
CA PRO A 17 9.05 -18.49 -12.23
C PRO A 17 9.08 -19.40 -11.00
N ARG A 18 9.48 -18.87 -9.85
CA ARG A 18 9.52 -19.61 -8.58
C ARG A 18 9.20 -18.72 -7.40
N LEU A 19 8.79 -19.33 -6.31
CA LEU A 19 8.68 -18.68 -5.00
C LEU A 19 10.03 -18.80 -4.26
N PHE A 20 10.22 -17.89 -3.31
CA PHE A 20 11.41 -17.84 -2.48
C PHE A 20 11.03 -18.01 -1.03
N ASP A 21 11.80 -18.81 -0.32
CA ASP A 21 11.56 -19.08 1.10
C ASP A 21 12.37 -18.11 1.96
N TYR A 22 11.66 -17.46 2.91
CA TYR A 22 12.24 -16.53 3.88
C TYR A 22 11.78 -16.88 5.29
N LEU A 23 12.66 -16.65 6.26
CA LEU A 23 12.24 -16.59 7.67
C LEU A 23 11.39 -15.33 7.90
N PRO A 24 10.40 -15.38 8.80
CA PRO A 24 9.62 -14.20 9.15
C PRO A 24 10.51 -13.08 9.73
N PRO A 25 10.08 -11.82 9.72
CA PRO A 25 10.81 -10.74 10.38
C PRO A 25 11.03 -11.02 11.87
N THR A 26 12.07 -10.42 12.44
CA THR A 26 12.39 -10.58 13.86
C THR A 26 11.18 -10.22 14.74
N GLY A 27 10.80 -11.11 15.63
CA GLY A 27 9.66 -10.92 16.54
C GLY A 27 8.30 -11.30 15.94
N CYS A 28 8.25 -11.76 14.68
CA CYS A 28 7.03 -12.26 14.05
C CYS A 28 7.05 -13.80 13.98
N ASP A 29 5.89 -14.42 14.17
CA ASP A 29 5.70 -15.85 13.87
C ASP A 29 5.27 -16.00 12.41
N ALA A 30 5.80 -17.02 11.71
CA ALA A 30 5.40 -17.30 10.34
C ALA A 30 3.89 -17.53 10.19
N GLY A 31 3.25 -18.14 11.19
CA GLY A 31 1.82 -18.41 11.20
C GLY A 31 0.95 -17.15 11.34
N THR A 32 1.51 -16.04 11.80
CA THR A 32 0.76 -14.76 11.94
C THR A 32 0.80 -13.90 10.67
N VAL A 33 1.71 -14.18 9.74
CA VAL A 33 1.81 -13.45 8.50
C VAL A 33 0.79 -13.97 7.49
N ALA A 34 -0.11 -13.13 7.04
CA ALA A 34 -1.19 -13.53 6.15
C ALA A 34 -0.72 -13.68 4.68
N VAL A 35 -1.36 -14.60 3.95
CA VAL A 35 -1.21 -14.68 2.49
C VAL A 35 -1.76 -13.41 1.85
N GLY A 36 -1.04 -12.86 0.87
CA GLY A 36 -1.36 -11.59 0.24
C GLY A 36 -0.71 -10.38 0.90
N GLN A 37 -0.06 -10.56 2.06
CA GLN A 37 0.68 -9.51 2.76
C GLN A 37 1.99 -9.20 2.04
N ARG A 38 2.37 -7.92 2.02
CA ARG A 38 3.66 -7.50 1.49
C ARG A 38 4.77 -7.82 2.49
N LEU A 39 5.92 -8.21 1.96
CA LEU A 39 7.08 -8.54 2.76
C LEU A 39 8.33 -7.89 2.16
N ARG A 40 9.05 -7.09 2.94
CA ARG A 40 10.36 -6.59 2.55
C ARG A 40 11.43 -7.63 2.84
N VAL A 41 12.21 -7.98 1.83
CA VAL A 41 13.23 -9.04 1.92
C VAL A 41 14.55 -8.62 1.28
N PRO A 42 15.69 -9.13 1.77
CA PRO A 42 16.97 -8.98 1.10
C PRO A 42 17.04 -9.91 -0.11
N PHE A 43 17.38 -9.35 -1.29
CA PHE A 43 17.58 -10.13 -2.52
C PHE A 43 18.85 -9.68 -3.24
N GLY A 44 19.87 -10.49 -3.22
CA GLY A 44 21.22 -10.09 -3.65
C GLY A 44 21.78 -8.98 -2.76
N SER A 45 22.14 -7.85 -3.38
CA SER A 45 22.65 -6.65 -2.71
C SER A 45 21.58 -5.58 -2.47
N ARG A 46 20.31 -5.85 -2.79
CA ARG A 46 19.21 -4.89 -2.69
C ARG A 46 18.08 -5.44 -1.83
N GLU A 47 17.21 -4.54 -1.39
CA GLU A 47 15.94 -4.88 -0.77
C GLU A 47 14.84 -4.89 -1.83
N VAL A 48 13.92 -5.84 -1.71
CA VAL A 48 12.80 -6.01 -2.63
C VAL A 48 11.51 -6.21 -1.82
N CYS A 49 10.43 -5.67 -2.30
CA CYS A 49 9.11 -5.91 -1.74
C CYS A 49 8.41 -7.04 -2.53
N GLY A 50 8.16 -8.16 -1.87
CA GLY A 50 7.43 -9.29 -2.40
C GLY A 50 6.07 -9.45 -1.76
N ILE A 51 5.32 -10.47 -2.23
CA ILE A 51 4.01 -10.84 -1.69
C ILE A 51 4.09 -12.26 -1.13
N VAL A 52 3.59 -12.46 0.08
CA VAL A 52 3.47 -13.77 0.69
C VAL A 52 2.36 -14.56 -0.02
N ILE A 53 2.71 -15.73 -0.54
CA ILE A 53 1.78 -16.61 -1.30
C ILE A 53 1.40 -17.83 -0.48
N GLY A 54 2.13 -18.13 0.55
CA GLY A 54 1.85 -19.27 1.42
C GLY A 54 2.91 -19.48 2.47
N HIS A 55 2.72 -20.52 3.23
CA HIS A 55 3.62 -20.98 4.28
C HIS A 55 4.21 -22.33 3.88
N GLY A 56 5.38 -22.65 4.44
CA GLY A 56 6.06 -23.89 4.20
C GLY A 56 7.01 -24.24 5.32
N HIS A 57 7.82 -25.23 5.06
CA HIS A 57 8.93 -25.61 5.91
C HIS A 57 10.21 -25.63 5.09
N ALA A 58 11.29 -25.19 5.68
CA ALA A 58 12.57 -25.19 5.04
C ALA A 58 13.04 -26.61 4.68
N GLU A 59 13.63 -26.76 3.51
CA GLU A 59 14.37 -27.97 3.18
C GLU A 59 15.66 -28.05 4.01
N PRO A 60 16.05 -29.25 4.48
CA PRO A 60 17.29 -29.41 5.23
C PRO A 60 18.51 -28.93 4.43
N GLY A 61 19.36 -28.12 5.06
CA GLY A 61 20.61 -27.65 4.45
C GLY A 61 20.50 -26.42 3.57
N VAL A 62 19.30 -25.82 3.43
CA VAL A 62 19.12 -24.56 2.73
C VAL A 62 19.42 -23.39 3.67
N GLU A 63 20.31 -22.49 3.25
CA GLU A 63 20.57 -21.24 3.96
C GLU A 63 19.39 -20.28 3.73
N LEU A 64 18.65 -20.01 4.80
CA LEU A 64 17.49 -19.11 4.77
C LEU A 64 17.90 -17.69 5.16
N ARG A 65 17.40 -16.71 4.41
CA ARG A 65 17.51 -15.31 4.78
C ARG A 65 16.27 -14.87 5.55
N GLN A 66 16.48 -13.99 6.51
CA GLN A 66 15.40 -13.39 7.27
C GLN A 66 14.78 -12.25 6.50
N ALA A 67 13.44 -12.16 6.51
CA ALA A 67 12.73 -11.00 6.02
C ALA A 67 12.99 -9.78 6.92
N LEU A 68 12.92 -8.59 6.33
CA LEU A 68 13.27 -7.33 7.00
C LEU A 68 12.09 -6.75 7.75
N ALA A 69 10.92 -6.65 7.10
CA ALA A 69 9.74 -6.02 7.68
C ALA A 69 8.46 -6.39 6.91
N LEU A 70 7.33 -6.21 7.58
CA LEU A 70 6.00 -6.13 6.99
C LEU A 70 5.64 -4.65 6.84
N PRO A 71 5.50 -4.11 5.61
CA PRO A 71 5.14 -2.71 5.41
C PRO A 71 3.74 -2.35 5.90
N ASP A 72 2.83 -3.32 5.88
CA ASP A 72 1.42 -3.14 6.23
C ASP A 72 1.00 -4.10 7.34
N PRO A 73 0.01 -3.71 8.17
CA PRO A 73 -0.58 -4.61 9.17
C PRO A 73 -1.43 -5.71 8.52
N ASP A 74 -2.10 -5.39 7.41
CA ASP A 74 -3.07 -6.27 6.74
C ASP A 74 -2.62 -6.66 5.32
N PRO A 75 -3.14 -7.76 4.75
CA PRO A 75 -2.86 -8.15 3.38
C PRO A 75 -3.47 -7.15 2.39
N LEU A 76 -2.71 -6.76 1.35
CA LEU A 76 -3.20 -5.89 0.29
C LEU A 76 -3.82 -6.66 -0.89
N LEU A 77 -3.35 -7.88 -1.12
CA LEU A 77 -3.82 -8.72 -2.21
C LEU A 77 -4.45 -9.98 -1.63
N GLU A 78 -5.75 -10.01 -1.52
CA GLU A 78 -6.48 -11.14 -0.95
C GLU A 78 -7.69 -11.55 -1.79
N GLY A 79 -8.31 -12.67 -1.42
CA GLY A 79 -9.55 -13.17 -2.01
C GLY A 79 -9.48 -13.32 -3.53
N GLU A 80 -10.51 -12.85 -4.20
CA GLU A 80 -10.65 -12.97 -5.66
C GLU A 80 -9.57 -12.21 -6.43
N LEU A 81 -9.07 -11.09 -5.90
CA LEU A 81 -8.02 -10.33 -6.56
C LEU A 81 -6.73 -11.15 -6.64
N LEU A 82 -6.28 -11.71 -5.53
CA LEU A 82 -5.09 -12.56 -5.51
C LEU A 82 -5.26 -13.79 -6.40
N ALA A 83 -6.41 -14.45 -6.33
CA ALA A 83 -6.71 -15.63 -7.15
C ALA A 83 -6.69 -15.28 -8.66
N SER A 84 -7.26 -14.15 -9.05
CA SER A 84 -7.25 -13.67 -10.45
C SER A 84 -5.85 -13.37 -10.94
N LEU A 85 -5.00 -12.77 -10.12
CA LEU A 85 -3.61 -12.48 -10.48
C LEU A 85 -2.76 -13.76 -10.59
N GLN A 86 -3.00 -14.73 -9.74
CA GLN A 86 -2.36 -16.05 -9.84
C GLN A 86 -2.79 -16.80 -11.10
N TRP A 87 -4.09 -16.77 -11.42
CA TRP A 87 -4.60 -17.32 -12.67
C TRP A 87 -3.98 -16.62 -13.89
N LEU A 88 -3.91 -15.27 -13.88
CA LEU A 88 -3.31 -14.48 -14.95
C LEU A 88 -1.84 -14.82 -15.16
N ALA A 89 -1.07 -15.00 -14.09
CA ALA A 89 0.33 -15.41 -14.18
C ALA A 89 0.48 -16.77 -14.87
N GLY A 90 -0.38 -17.73 -14.52
CA GLY A 90 -0.44 -19.04 -15.16
C GLY A 90 -0.85 -18.95 -16.64
N TYR A 91 -1.87 -18.16 -16.95
CA TYR A 91 -2.36 -17.98 -18.32
C TYR A 91 -1.32 -17.33 -19.25
N LEU A 92 -0.59 -16.32 -18.75
CA LEU A 92 0.44 -15.61 -19.51
C LEU A 92 1.80 -16.32 -19.48
N HIS A 93 1.95 -17.41 -18.71
CA HIS A 93 3.25 -18.03 -18.40
C HIS A 93 4.28 -17.03 -17.88
N ALA A 94 3.83 -16.02 -17.14
CA ALA A 94 4.65 -14.96 -16.56
C ALA A 94 5.04 -15.28 -15.11
N PRO A 95 6.22 -14.81 -14.65
CA PRO A 95 6.59 -14.94 -13.25
C PRO A 95 5.56 -14.29 -12.33
N LEU A 96 5.03 -15.03 -11.36
CA LEU A 96 3.98 -14.55 -10.47
C LEU A 96 4.35 -13.23 -9.78
N GLY A 97 5.58 -13.10 -9.31
CA GLY A 97 6.03 -11.87 -8.64
C GLY A 97 5.99 -10.62 -9.51
N GLU A 98 6.25 -10.76 -10.82
CA GLU A 98 6.14 -9.64 -11.76
C GLU A 98 4.68 -9.25 -12.01
N VAL A 99 3.78 -10.24 -12.14
CA VAL A 99 2.34 -9.99 -12.30
C VAL A 99 1.78 -9.28 -11.07
N LEU A 100 2.08 -9.77 -9.87
CA LEU A 100 1.64 -9.14 -8.62
C LEU A 100 2.21 -7.73 -8.45
N ALA A 101 3.48 -7.52 -8.77
CA ALA A 101 4.08 -6.18 -8.71
C ALA A 101 3.44 -5.22 -9.71
N THR A 102 3.06 -5.68 -10.89
CA THR A 102 2.41 -4.84 -11.90
C THR A 102 1.02 -4.38 -11.46
N ALA A 103 0.32 -5.18 -10.67
CA ALA A 103 -0.98 -4.83 -10.09
C ALA A 103 -0.89 -3.76 -8.99
N LEU A 104 0.30 -3.53 -8.41
CA LEU A 104 0.50 -2.57 -7.34
C LEU A 104 0.94 -1.18 -7.86
N PRO A 105 0.44 -0.08 -7.28
CA PRO A 105 1.00 1.25 -7.48
C PRO A 105 2.51 1.32 -7.18
N ALA A 106 3.21 2.26 -7.83
CA ALA A 106 4.66 2.37 -7.72
C ALA A 106 5.16 2.58 -6.27
N ALA A 107 4.44 3.35 -5.46
CA ALA A 107 4.76 3.57 -4.04
C ALA A 107 4.73 2.26 -3.26
N LEU A 108 3.67 1.46 -3.44
CA LEU A 108 3.52 0.17 -2.78
C LEU A 108 4.59 -0.84 -3.24
N ARG A 109 4.97 -0.82 -4.52
CA ARG A 109 6.07 -1.67 -5.02
C ARG A 109 7.42 -1.36 -4.37
N ARG A 110 7.64 -0.09 -3.99
CA ARG A 110 8.85 0.33 -3.26
C ARG A 110 8.81 0.00 -1.78
N GLY A 111 7.71 -0.57 -1.28
CA GLY A 111 7.55 -0.92 0.13
C GLY A 111 7.14 0.27 1.00
N GLU A 112 6.65 1.36 0.41
CA GLU A 112 5.99 2.44 1.16
C GLU A 112 4.72 1.87 1.82
N PRO A 113 4.39 2.22 3.06
CA PRO A 113 3.16 1.76 3.71
C PRO A 113 1.93 2.09 2.86
N ALA A 114 0.92 1.22 2.88
CA ALA A 114 -0.38 1.58 2.35
C ALA A 114 -0.93 2.70 3.23
N ALA A 115 -0.98 3.91 2.69
CA ALA A 115 -1.66 4.98 3.37
C ALA A 115 -3.15 4.66 3.37
N ASP A 116 -3.80 4.76 4.51
CA ASP A 116 -5.24 4.97 4.52
C ASP A 116 -5.56 6.08 3.54
N THR A 117 -6.62 5.91 2.78
CA THR A 117 -7.12 6.96 1.88
C THR A 117 -7.65 8.07 2.79
N ALA A 118 -6.72 8.81 3.39
CA ALA A 118 -7.07 10.00 4.14
C ALA A 118 -7.71 10.96 3.14
N ALA A 119 -8.98 11.24 3.31
CA ALA A 119 -9.64 12.29 2.59
C ALA A 119 -8.98 13.61 3.02
N TYR A 120 -8.12 14.15 2.14
CA TYR A 120 -7.53 15.45 2.38
C TYR A 120 -8.58 16.50 2.03
N GLY A 121 -9.01 17.24 3.04
CA GLY A 121 -9.89 18.38 2.91
C GLY A 121 -9.18 19.68 3.29
N TRP A 122 -9.77 20.81 2.91
CA TRP A 122 -9.29 22.12 3.32
C TRP A 122 -10.16 22.61 4.50
N VAL A 123 -9.51 22.93 5.61
CA VAL A 123 -10.18 23.42 6.81
C VAL A 123 -9.86 24.91 6.98
N LEU A 124 -10.87 25.72 7.26
CA LEU A 124 -10.65 27.12 7.61
C LEU A 124 -9.87 27.23 8.91
N THR A 125 -8.75 27.94 8.85
CA THR A 125 -8.01 28.31 10.05
C THR A 125 -8.81 29.32 10.89
N GLU A 126 -8.45 29.47 12.17
CA GLU A 126 -9.08 30.49 13.05
C GLU A 126 -8.93 31.89 12.46
N ALA A 127 -7.78 32.23 11.88
CA ALA A 127 -7.58 33.47 11.15
C ALA A 127 -8.52 33.62 9.95
N GLY A 128 -8.77 32.53 9.22
CA GLY A 128 -9.72 32.51 8.10
C GLY A 128 -11.16 32.72 8.57
N ARG A 129 -11.56 32.12 9.69
CA ARG A 129 -12.90 32.31 10.29
C ARG A 129 -13.12 33.77 10.71
N THR A 130 -12.11 34.38 11.31
CA THR A 130 -12.16 35.80 11.73
C THR A 130 -12.22 36.75 10.54
N ALA A 131 -11.52 36.46 9.44
CA ALA A 131 -11.53 37.26 8.23
C ALA A 131 -12.79 37.11 7.37
N LEU A 132 -13.51 36.00 7.52
CA LEU A 132 -14.66 35.63 6.70
C LEU A 132 -15.75 36.72 6.60
N PRO A 133 -16.20 37.40 7.68
CA PRO A 133 -17.22 38.47 7.62
C PRO A 133 -16.77 39.65 6.77
N ALA A 134 -15.50 40.06 6.88
CA ALA A 134 -14.95 41.18 6.12
C ALA A 134 -14.84 40.85 4.62
N MET A 135 -14.49 39.61 4.28
CA MET A 135 -14.43 39.11 2.92
C MET A 135 -15.81 39.01 2.25
N ARG A 136 -16.87 38.69 2.99
CA ARG A 136 -18.24 38.64 2.48
C ARG A 136 -18.78 40.00 2.05
N SER A 137 -18.32 41.08 2.68
CA SER A 137 -18.83 42.43 2.40
C SER A 137 -18.09 43.12 1.23
N GLY A 138 -16.93 42.66 0.82
CA GLY A 138 -16.05 43.45 -0.04
C GLY A 138 -15.68 42.92 -1.41
N LYS A 139 -15.90 41.69 -1.81
CA LYS A 139 -15.55 41.05 -3.11
C LYS A 139 -15.09 39.60 -3.00
N PRO A 140 -14.64 39.02 -4.07
CA PRO A 140 -15.13 38.83 -5.44
C PRO A 140 -15.91 37.55 -5.59
N LYS A 141 -16.55 37.35 -6.73
CA LYS A 141 -17.39 36.19 -7.05
C LYS A 141 -16.74 34.83 -6.71
N ALA A 142 -15.44 34.69 -6.94
CA ALA A 142 -14.69 33.46 -6.67
C ALA A 142 -14.61 33.13 -5.18
N LEU A 143 -14.30 34.11 -4.33
CA LEU A 143 -14.21 33.91 -2.89
C LEU A 143 -15.58 33.68 -2.26
N ALA A 144 -16.59 34.38 -2.76
CA ALA A 144 -17.98 34.17 -2.33
C ALA A 144 -18.47 32.76 -2.69
N THR A 145 -18.10 32.26 -3.86
CA THR A 145 -18.43 30.87 -4.28
C THR A 145 -17.75 29.86 -3.37
N LEU A 146 -16.46 30.06 -3.05
CA LEU A 146 -15.74 29.20 -2.11
C LEU A 146 -16.42 29.17 -0.73
N LEU A 147 -16.80 30.33 -0.22
CA LEU A 147 -17.45 30.48 1.09
C LEU A 147 -18.84 29.84 1.17
N ILE A 148 -19.59 29.80 0.06
CA ILE A 148 -20.88 29.11 -0.03
C ILE A 148 -20.73 27.60 0.08
N HIS A 149 -19.57 27.05 -0.32
CA HIS A 149 -19.29 25.62 -0.27
C HIS A 149 -18.66 25.16 1.05
N VAL A 150 -18.30 26.09 1.96
CA VAL A 150 -17.90 25.73 3.33
C VAL A 150 -19.14 25.29 4.09
N ARG A 151 -19.23 23.99 4.36
CA ARG A 151 -20.33 23.38 5.14
C ARG A 151 -20.14 23.60 6.64
N ALA A 152 -21.12 23.14 7.43
CA ALA A 152 -21.10 23.23 8.89
C ALA A 152 -19.85 22.58 9.54
N GLU A 153 -19.20 21.67 8.84
CA GLU A 153 -17.98 20.98 9.25
C GLU A 153 -16.69 21.73 8.92
N ASP A 154 -16.79 22.90 8.26
CA ASP A 154 -15.68 23.79 7.91
C ASP A 154 -14.55 23.14 7.07
N TRP A 155 -14.82 22.10 6.30
CA TRP A 155 -13.85 21.50 5.38
C TRP A 155 -14.41 21.45 3.95
N LEU A 156 -13.49 21.48 2.98
CA LEU A 156 -13.79 21.34 1.55
C LEU A 156 -13.20 20.05 1.04
N ASP A 157 -14.00 19.24 0.39
CA ASP A 157 -13.56 18.03 -0.27
C ASP A 157 -12.66 18.39 -1.48
N ASP A 158 -11.53 17.75 -1.61
CA ASP A 158 -10.58 17.98 -2.73
C ASP A 158 -11.18 17.58 -4.09
N GLU A 159 -12.21 16.75 -4.10
CA GLU A 159 -12.92 16.29 -5.29
C GLU A 159 -14.03 17.26 -5.74
N MET A 160 -14.31 18.33 -4.99
CA MET A 160 -15.36 19.27 -5.34
C MET A 160 -15.03 20.01 -6.64
N PRO A 161 -15.87 19.86 -7.71
CA PRO A 161 -15.57 20.47 -9.00
C PRO A 161 -15.52 22.00 -8.93
N GLY A 162 -14.47 22.60 -9.46
CA GLY A 162 -14.37 24.04 -9.66
C GLY A 162 -13.86 24.88 -8.48
N TRP A 163 -13.67 24.31 -7.28
CA TRP A 163 -13.20 25.08 -6.13
C TRP A 163 -11.75 25.61 -6.30
N ARG A 164 -10.86 24.84 -6.97
CA ARG A 164 -9.49 25.30 -7.26
C ARG A 164 -9.45 26.49 -8.22
N ALA A 165 -10.40 26.56 -9.15
CA ALA A 165 -10.52 27.69 -10.07
C ALA A 165 -10.96 28.98 -9.35
N SER A 166 -11.59 28.87 -8.18
CA SER A 166 -12.06 29.99 -7.37
C SER A 166 -10.97 30.62 -6.50
N LEU A 167 -9.79 29.99 -6.42
CA LEU A 167 -8.64 30.47 -5.63
C LEU A 167 -7.60 31.28 -6.45
N ARG A 168 -7.78 31.42 -7.78
CA ARG A 168 -6.90 32.17 -8.68
C ARG A 168 -7.38 33.59 -8.94
#